data_7e652d709ca01a94b894fdbe31a4de56
#
_entry.id   7e652d709ca01a94b894fdbe31a4de56
#
_cell.length_a   1.000
_cell.length_b   1.000
_cell.length_c   1.000
_cell.angle_alpha   90.00
_cell.angle_beta   90.00
_cell.angle_gamma   90.00
#
_symmetry.space_group_name_H-M   'P 1'
#
loop_
_entity.id
_entity.type
_entity.pdbx_description
1 polymer ?
#
loop_
_entity_poly.entity_id
_entity_poly.type
_entity_poly.pdbx_seq_one_letter_code
_entity_poly.pdbx_strand_id
1 'polypeptide(L)' 'MIQTTMRQLKEGDFFTFRPHEEPTERQVYVRSHYDRSGKKFAYFPYSDMMDEHFAKGSRVVFTDFIF' A
#
# COMPACT_ATOMS: atom_id res chain seq x y z
N MET A 1 4.27 -11.29 -8.64
CA MET A 1 4.30 -9.86 -8.27
C MET A 1 3.80 -9.03 -9.43
N ILE A 2 2.92 -8.08 -9.15
CA ILE A 2 2.26 -7.24 -10.16
C ILE A 2 2.49 -5.78 -9.82
N GLN A 3 2.91 -4.99 -10.80
CA GLN A 3 3.02 -3.54 -10.66
C GLN A 3 1.65 -2.91 -10.87
N THR A 4 1.26 -1.99 -9.99
CA THR A 4 -0.02 -1.29 -10.07
C THR A 4 0.13 0.10 -9.46
N THR A 5 -0.97 0.78 -9.19
CA THR A 5 -0.95 2.09 -8.52
C THR A 5 -1.84 2.04 -7.28
N MET A 6 -1.62 2.97 -6.35
CA MET A 6 -2.44 3.09 -5.14
C MET A 6 -3.94 3.14 -5.45
N ARG A 7 -4.30 3.87 -6.52
CA ARG A 7 -5.70 4.04 -6.92
C ARG A 7 -6.37 2.72 -7.28
N GLN A 8 -5.61 1.77 -7.83
CA GLN A 8 -6.15 0.49 -8.30
C GLN A 8 -6.29 -0.54 -7.19
N LEU A 9 -5.68 -0.29 -6.04
CA LEU A 9 -5.83 -1.17 -4.87
C LEU A 9 -7.19 -0.98 -4.23
N LYS A 10 -7.65 -2.00 -3.53
CA LYS A 10 -8.85 -1.95 -2.70
C LYS A 10 -8.44 -1.74 -1.25
N GLU A 11 -9.36 -1.22 -0.45
CA GLU A 11 -9.13 -1.09 0.98
C GLU A 11 -8.83 -2.46 1.59
N GLY A 12 -7.74 -2.55 2.33
CA GLY A 12 -7.28 -3.80 2.93
C GLY A 12 -6.25 -4.56 2.11
N ASP A 13 -5.99 -4.14 0.88
CA ASP A 13 -4.99 -4.80 0.05
C ASP A 13 -3.57 -4.57 0.58
N PHE A 14 -2.76 -5.61 0.53
CA PHE A 14 -1.34 -5.53 0.87
C PHE A 14 -0.55 -5.09 -0.35
N PHE A 15 0.48 -4.28 -0.12
CA PHE A 15 1.35 -3.81 -1.19
C PHE A 15 2.75 -3.50 -0.66
N THR A 16 3.69 -3.37 -1.59
CA THR A 16 5.05 -2.89 -1.29
C THR A 16 5.37 -1.72 -2.22
N PHE A 17 6.31 -0.86 -1.81
CA PHE A 17 6.76 0.25 -2.65
C PHE A 17 7.85 -0.16 -3.61
N ARG A 18 8.49 -1.30 -3.37
CA ARG A 18 9.53 -1.85 -4.24
C ARG A 18 9.17 -3.28 -4.63
N PRO A 19 9.69 -3.77 -5.77
CA PRO A 19 9.36 -5.13 -6.22
C PRO A 19 10.05 -6.18 -5.34
N HIS A 20 9.25 -6.87 -4.53
CA HIS A 20 9.69 -7.98 -3.68
C HIS A 20 8.77 -9.17 -3.91
N GLU A 21 9.33 -10.32 -4.23
CA GLU A 21 8.52 -11.54 -4.38
C GLU A 21 8.14 -12.13 -3.02
N GLU A 22 9.03 -12.02 -2.05
CA GLU A 22 8.81 -12.50 -0.68
C GLU A 22 9.20 -11.41 0.31
N PRO A 23 8.38 -10.35 0.45
CA PRO A 23 8.72 -9.25 1.34
C PRO A 23 8.62 -9.67 2.81
N THR A 24 9.40 -8.98 3.64
CA THR A 24 9.29 -9.12 5.09
C THR A 24 8.15 -8.24 5.61
N GLU A 25 7.74 -8.45 6.87
CA GLU A 25 6.69 -7.64 7.49
C GLU A 25 6.97 -6.15 7.42
N ARG A 26 8.24 -5.75 7.49
CA ARG A 26 8.63 -4.34 7.45
C ARG A 26 8.49 -3.71 6.06
N GLN A 27 8.38 -4.53 5.03
CA GLN A 27 8.28 -4.07 3.65
C GLN A 27 6.84 -4.04 3.15
N VAL A 28 5.90 -4.62 3.91
CA VAL A 28 4.51 -4.72 3.50
C VAL A 28 3.70 -3.60 4.15
N TYR A 29 2.84 -3.00 3.34
CA TYR A 29 1.89 -1.97 3.77
C TYR A 29 0.48 -2.41 3.44
N VAL A 30 -0.49 -1.78 4.08
CA VAL A 30 -1.91 -2.06 3.87
C VAL A 30 -2.58 -0.77 3.41
N ARG A 31 -3.31 -0.85 2.30
CA ARG A 31 -4.05 0.29 1.79
C ARG A 31 -5.30 0.49 2.65
N SER A 32 -5.49 1.71 3.14
CA SER A 32 -6.64 2.08 3.95
C SER A 32 -7.62 2.93 3.13
N HIS A 33 -8.32 3.85 3.77
CA HIS A 33 -9.38 4.63 3.12
C HIS A 33 -8.84 5.72 2.18
N TYR A 34 -9.72 6.26 1.35
CA TYR A 34 -9.41 7.42 0.51
C TYR A 34 -9.78 8.70 1.25
N ASP A 35 -8.84 9.64 1.34
CA ASP A 35 -9.09 10.95 1.94
C ASP A 35 -9.51 11.93 0.85
N ARG A 36 -10.79 12.29 0.83
CA ARG A 36 -11.36 13.16 -0.19
C ARG A 36 -10.82 14.59 -0.12
N SER A 37 -10.59 15.11 1.08
CA SER A 37 -10.12 16.47 1.24
C SER A 37 -8.68 16.63 0.78
N GLY A 38 -7.82 15.67 1.06
CA GLY A 38 -6.44 15.66 0.63
C GLY A 38 -6.22 15.04 -0.75
N LYS A 39 -7.23 14.34 -1.28
CA LYS A 39 -7.16 13.60 -2.55
C LYS A 39 -6.01 12.59 -2.55
N LYS A 40 -5.85 11.89 -1.44
CA LYS A 40 -4.80 10.89 -1.24
C LYS A 40 -5.38 9.63 -0.61
N PHE A 41 -4.64 8.53 -0.77
CA PHE A 41 -5.00 7.26 -0.15
C PHE A 41 -4.19 7.06 1.12
N ALA A 42 -4.88 6.73 2.21
CA ALA A 42 -4.23 6.39 3.46
C ALA A 42 -3.66 4.98 3.38
N TYR A 43 -2.55 4.75 4.05
CA TYR A 43 -1.98 3.43 4.20
C TYR A 43 -1.20 3.36 5.51
N PHE A 44 -0.91 2.15 5.96
CA PHE A 44 -0.12 1.96 7.17
C PHE A 44 0.78 0.73 6.99
N PRO A 45 1.93 0.69 7.71
CA PRO A 45 2.79 -0.49 7.71
C PRO A 45 2.05 -1.68 8.32
N TYR A 46 2.24 -2.85 7.77
CA TYR A 46 1.64 -4.06 8.32
C TYR A 46 2.05 -4.27 9.79
N SER A 47 3.28 -3.94 10.13
CA SER A 47 3.82 -4.11 11.47
C SER A 47 3.38 -3.03 12.46
N ASP A 48 2.78 -1.93 12.00
CA ASP A 48 2.34 -0.84 12.87
C ASP A 48 1.10 -0.17 12.29
N MET A 49 -0.07 -0.70 12.63
CA MET A 49 -1.36 -0.25 12.10
C MET A 49 -1.75 1.15 12.59
N MET A 50 -1.04 1.70 13.56
CA MET A 50 -1.31 3.06 14.08
C MET A 50 -0.51 4.13 13.35
N ASP A 51 0.43 3.75 12.51
CA ASP A 51 1.31 4.67 11.79
C ASP A 51 0.74 4.99 10.41
N GLU A 52 -0.25 5.89 10.38
CA GLU A 52 -0.95 6.24 9.15
C GLU A 52 -0.15 7.22 8.29
N HIS A 53 -0.07 6.92 7.01
CA HIS A 53 0.57 7.75 5.99
C HIS A 53 -0.39 7.96 4.82
N PHE A 54 -0.03 8.86 3.91
CA PHE A 54 -0.84 9.17 2.73
C PHE A 54 0.00 9.16 1.47
N ALA A 55 -0.57 8.67 0.38
CA ALA A 55 0.08 8.64 -0.93
C ALA A 55 -0.90 9.00 -2.03
N LYS A 56 -0.39 9.60 -3.09
CA LYS A 56 -1.19 9.92 -4.28
C LYS A 56 -1.68 8.65 -4.95
N GLY A 57 -2.84 8.72 -5.59
CA GLY A 57 -3.39 7.58 -6.33
C GLY A 57 -2.51 7.11 -7.47
N SER A 58 -1.67 7.98 -8.02
CA SER A 58 -0.74 7.64 -9.10
C SER A 58 0.55 6.98 -8.61
N ARG A 59 0.76 6.85 -7.30
CA ARG A 59 1.97 6.21 -6.76
C ARG A 59 2.04 4.76 -7.21
N VAL A 60 3.18 4.41 -7.82
CA VAL A 60 3.43 3.05 -8.27
C VAL A 60 3.73 2.16 -7.06
N VAL A 61 3.05 1.02 -7.00
CA VAL A 61 3.20 0.03 -5.92
C VAL A 61 3.18 -1.36 -6.53
N PHE A 62 3.44 -2.37 -5.71
CA PHE A 62 3.51 -3.76 -6.15
C PHE A 62 2.65 -4.64 -5.25
N THR A 63 1.96 -5.59 -5.85
CA THR A 63 1.05 -6.50 -5.15
C THR A 63 1.24 -7.93 -5.70
N ASP A 64 0.43 -8.87 -5.21
CA ASP A 64 0.47 -10.28 -5.64
C ASP A 64 1.83 -10.92 -5.37
N PHE A 65 2.31 -10.78 -4.15
CA PHE A 65 3.55 -11.39 -3.68
C PHE A 65 3.26 -12.45 -2.62
N ILE A 66 4.27 -13.23 -2.29
CA ILE A 66 4.18 -14.25 -1.25
C ILE A 66 4.45 -13.61 0.12
N PHE A 67 3.44 -13.68 0.98
CA PHE A 67 3.56 -13.07 2.31
C PHE A 67 2.85 -13.87 3.39
#